data_30923c0fe8d1675841fb53b7a96becce
#
_entry.id   30923c0fe8d1675841fb53b7a96becce
#
_cell.length_a   1.000
_cell.length_b   1.000
_cell.length_c   1.000
_cell.angle_alpha   90.00
_cell.angle_beta   90.00
_cell.angle_gamma   90.00
#
_symmetry.space_group_name_H-M   'P 1'
#
loop_
_entity.id
_entity.type
_entity.pdbx_description
1 polymer ?
#
loop_
_entity_poly.entity_id
_entity_poly.type
_entity_poly.pdbx_seq_one_letter_code
_entity_poly.pdbx_strand_id
1 'polypeptide(L)'
;MFTLYNTIVYISSYSSIYYLIKTLDSTEALDMIKLDVLSMLEKHNKSKYWLWKQLGMSYQNFNRMVNNETKSIKYETLDAMCGIFGCTPNDLLLYDEDR
;
A
#
# COMPACT_ATOMS: atom_id res chain seq x y z
N MET A 1 19.91 -17.12 -15.67
CA MET A 1 18.74 -16.42 -15.37
C MET A 1 17.64 -16.60 -16.38
N PHE A 2 17.98 -16.56 -17.63
CA PHE A 2 16.96 -16.69 -18.60
C PHE A 2 16.27 -18.03 -18.59
N THR A 3 17.00 -19.08 -18.32
CA THR A 3 16.41 -20.39 -18.24
C THR A 3 15.43 -20.46 -17.11
N LEU A 4 15.81 -19.89 -16.00
CA LEU A 4 14.92 -19.86 -14.88
C LEU A 4 13.71 -19.03 -15.23
N TYR A 5 13.93 -17.97 -15.93
CA TYR A 5 12.87 -17.11 -16.33
C TYR A 5 11.84 -17.86 -17.19
N ASN A 6 12.32 -18.65 -18.12
CA ASN A 6 11.41 -19.40 -18.95
C ASN A 6 10.62 -20.38 -18.14
N THR A 7 11.26 -21.02 -17.21
CA THR A 7 10.55 -21.95 -16.37
C THR A 7 9.47 -21.27 -15.61
N ILE A 8 9.80 -20.13 -15.05
CA ILE A 8 8.84 -19.40 -14.30
C ILE A 8 7.68 -18.97 -15.16
N VAL A 9 7.94 -18.53 -16.34
CA VAL A 9 6.89 -18.09 -17.20
C VAL A 9 5.93 -19.18 -17.50
N TYR A 10 6.45 -20.37 -17.76
CA TYR A 10 5.54 -21.38 -17.98
C TYR A 10 4.76 -21.73 -16.82
N ILE A 11 5.33 -21.68 -15.76
CA ILE A 11 4.66 -22.02 -14.65
C ILE A 11 3.65 -21.17 -14.35
N SER A 12 3.67 -20.18 -14.70
CA SER A 12 3.20 -19.37 -14.23
C SER A 12 2.42 -18.80 -14.37
N SER A 13 2.17 -18.61 -13.71
CA SER A 13 1.42 -17.65 -13.47
C SER A 13 2.13 -16.47 -13.13
N TYR A 14 1.52 -15.36 -13.45
CA TYR A 14 2.05 -14.07 -13.10
C TYR A 14 2.23 -13.97 -11.60
N SER A 15 1.32 -14.55 -10.85
CA SER A 15 1.42 -14.48 -9.41
C SER A 15 2.61 -15.25 -8.89
N SER A 16 2.99 -16.34 -9.50
CA SER A 16 4.16 -17.06 -9.07
C SER A 16 5.42 -16.26 -9.26
N ILE A 17 5.51 -15.56 -10.36
CA ILE A 17 6.66 -14.70 -10.61
C ILE A 17 6.71 -13.59 -9.59
N TYR A 18 5.59 -13.03 -9.31
CA TYR A 18 5.51 -11.92 -8.36
C TYR A 18 6.01 -12.37 -6.97
N TYR A 19 5.55 -13.51 -6.51
CA TYR A 19 5.97 -13.99 -5.20
C TYR A 19 7.45 -14.35 -5.18
N LEU A 20 7.96 -14.90 -6.26
CA LEU A 20 9.36 -15.23 -6.34
C LEU A 20 10.22 -13.98 -6.22
N ILE A 21 9.86 -12.94 -6.94
CA ILE A 21 10.60 -11.70 -6.90
C ILE A 21 10.56 -11.09 -5.50
N LYS A 22 9.41 -11.11 -4.89
CA LYS A 22 9.29 -10.56 -3.54
C LYS A 22 10.12 -11.35 -2.54
N THR A 23 10.23 -12.65 -2.74
CA THR A 23 11.01 -13.47 -1.85
C THR A 23 12.50 -13.20 -2.02
N LEU A 24 12.94 -13.02 -3.24
CA LEU A 24 14.34 -12.79 -3.49
C LEU A 24 14.79 -11.40 -3.08
N ASP A 25 13.92 -10.46 -3.25
CA ASP A 25 14.24 -9.07 -2.92
C ASP A 25 13.22 -8.57 -1.96
N SER A 26 13.54 -8.53 -0.71
CA SER A 26 12.57 -8.16 0.29
C SER A 26 12.39 -6.65 0.43
N THR A 27 12.91 -5.88 -0.47
CA THR A 27 12.80 -4.45 -0.32
C THR A 27 11.42 -3.99 -0.67
N GLU A 28 11.08 -2.83 -0.22
CA GLU A 28 9.78 -2.27 -0.52
C GLU A 28 9.74 -1.68 -1.89
N ALA A 29 10.85 -1.65 -2.57
CA ALA A 29 10.88 -1.11 -3.92
C ALA A 29 10.03 -1.92 -4.87
N LEU A 30 9.69 -3.15 -4.52
CA LEU A 30 8.87 -3.98 -5.38
C LEU A 30 7.38 -3.76 -5.18
N ASP A 31 7.01 -3.03 -4.14
CA ASP A 31 5.59 -2.77 -3.92
C ASP A 31 5.13 -1.66 -4.85
N MET A 32 4.17 -1.96 -5.67
CA MET A 32 3.66 -0.98 -6.61
C MET A 32 2.44 -0.25 -6.12
N ILE A 33 1.70 -0.85 -5.22
CA ILE A 33 0.54 -0.21 -4.65
C ILE A 33 0.92 0.43 -3.34
N LYS A 34 0.61 1.69 -3.20
CA LYS A 34 0.91 2.44 -1.98
C LYS A 34 -0.28 3.22 -1.52
N LEU A 35 -0.32 3.49 -0.25
CA LEU A 35 -1.37 4.28 0.34
C LEU A 35 -0.89 5.72 0.39
N ASP A 36 -1.66 6.63 -0.15
CA ASP A 36 -1.27 8.03 -0.23
C ASP A 36 -2.12 8.88 0.71
N VAL A 37 -1.95 8.65 1.99
CA VAL A 37 -2.70 9.37 3.00
C VAL A 37 -2.16 10.78 3.17
N LEU A 38 -0.83 10.93 3.03
CA LEU A 38 -0.23 12.24 3.27
C LEU A 38 -0.72 13.29 2.30
N SER A 39 -0.87 12.95 1.03
CA SER A 39 -1.40 13.89 0.06
C SER A 39 -2.83 14.27 0.40
N MET A 40 -3.60 13.30 0.86
CA MET A 40 -4.97 13.56 1.20
C MET A 40 -5.08 14.48 2.42
N LEU A 41 -4.21 14.30 3.40
CA LEU A 41 -4.17 15.17 4.55
C LEU A 41 -3.80 16.60 4.14
N GLU A 42 -2.84 16.71 3.26
CA GLU A 42 -2.41 18.02 2.80
C GLU A 42 -3.53 18.70 2.01
N LYS A 43 -4.20 17.95 1.17
CA LYS A 43 -5.29 18.48 0.37
C LYS A 43 -6.42 19.00 1.26
N HIS A 44 -6.66 18.35 2.37
CA HIS A 44 -7.72 18.76 3.30
C HIS A 44 -7.21 19.67 4.40
N ASN A 45 -5.92 19.99 4.37
CA ASN A 45 -5.29 20.84 5.38
C ASN A 45 -5.49 20.28 6.77
N LYS A 46 -5.23 18.98 6.92
CA LYS A 46 -5.38 18.30 8.20
C LYS A 46 -4.08 17.60 8.59
N SER A 47 -3.92 17.35 9.91
CA SER A 47 -2.72 16.73 10.40
C SER A 47 -2.89 15.21 10.53
N LYS A 48 -1.76 14.52 10.68
CA LYS A 48 -1.81 13.09 10.94
C LYS A 48 -2.56 12.80 12.24
N TYR A 49 -2.35 13.65 13.24
CA TYR A 49 -2.99 13.46 14.53
C TYR A 49 -4.52 13.54 14.40
N TRP A 50 -4.99 14.46 13.58
CA TRP A 50 -6.41 14.61 13.34
C TRP A 50 -7.02 13.31 12.78
N LEU A 51 -6.33 12.70 11.83
CA LEU A 51 -6.83 11.46 11.24
C LEU A 51 -6.71 10.30 12.22
N TRP A 52 -5.57 10.21 12.89
CA TRP A 52 -5.35 9.14 13.82
C TRP A 52 -6.43 9.08 14.89
N LYS A 53 -6.81 10.22 15.40
CA LYS A 53 -7.81 10.27 16.47
C LYS A 53 -9.14 9.67 16.01
N GLN A 54 -9.42 9.65 14.75
CA GLN A 54 -10.68 9.16 14.23
C GLN A 54 -10.65 7.69 13.86
N LEU A 55 -9.48 7.10 13.74
CA LEU A 55 -9.38 5.73 13.27
C LEU A 55 -9.37 4.69 14.37
N GLY A 56 -9.06 5.07 15.60
CA GLY A 56 -9.15 4.14 16.72
C GLY A 56 -8.09 3.06 16.75
N MET A 57 -6.96 3.29 16.13
CA MET A 57 -5.86 2.31 16.13
C MET A 57 -4.68 2.89 16.90
N SER A 58 -3.70 2.06 17.24
CA SER A 58 -2.54 2.57 17.96
C SER A 58 -1.77 3.53 17.05
N TYR A 59 -1.11 4.49 17.64
CA TYR A 59 -0.38 5.47 16.85
C TYR A 59 0.77 4.81 16.10
N GLN A 60 1.37 3.79 16.70
CA GLN A 60 2.47 3.11 16.06
C GLN A 60 1.99 2.42 14.78
N ASN A 61 0.85 1.72 14.84
CA ASN A 61 0.31 1.08 13.66
C ASN A 61 -0.13 2.10 12.62
N PHE A 62 -0.72 3.19 13.08
CA PHE A 62 -1.15 4.26 12.20
C PHE A 62 0.06 4.84 11.45
N ASN A 63 1.13 5.11 12.17
CA ASN A 63 2.30 5.72 11.57
C ASN A 63 2.95 4.78 10.54
N ARG A 64 2.98 3.49 10.85
CA ARG A 64 3.51 2.51 9.91
C ARG A 64 2.66 2.44 8.65
N MET A 65 1.35 2.51 8.82
CA MET A 65 0.43 2.48 7.70
C MET A 65 0.64 3.70 6.79
N VAL A 66 0.70 4.88 7.40
CA VAL A 66 0.85 6.12 6.64
C VAL A 66 2.18 6.18 5.91
N ASN A 67 3.21 5.56 6.49
CA ASN A 67 4.53 5.55 5.88
C ASN A 67 4.72 4.36 4.93
N ASN A 68 3.67 3.61 4.68
CA ASN A 68 3.72 2.47 3.78
C ASN A 68 4.69 1.38 4.23
N GLU A 69 4.75 1.18 5.54
CA GLU A 69 5.60 0.14 6.12
C GLU A 69 4.83 -1.13 6.37
N THR A 70 3.53 -1.16 6.08
CA THR A 70 2.73 -2.34 6.26
C THR A 70 2.48 -2.98 4.89
N LYS A 71 2.13 -4.26 4.92
CA LYS A 71 1.90 -4.98 3.68
C LYS A 71 0.42 -5.22 3.41
N SER A 72 -0.42 -4.76 4.29
CA SER A 72 -1.85 -4.95 4.13
C SER A 72 -2.61 -3.85 4.86
N ILE A 73 -3.85 -3.69 4.50
CA ILE A 73 -4.71 -2.75 5.18
C ILE A 73 -6.08 -3.43 5.29
N LYS A 74 -6.74 -3.22 6.41
CA LYS A 74 -8.07 -3.78 6.58
C LYS A 74 -9.06 -2.99 5.78
N TYR A 75 -10.03 -3.68 5.23
CA TYR A 75 -11.09 -3.00 4.48
C TYR A 75 -11.81 -1.97 5.35
N GLU A 76 -12.03 -2.28 6.63
CA GLU A 76 -12.72 -1.34 7.49
C GLU A 76 -11.90 -0.07 7.70
N THR A 77 -10.57 -0.18 7.74
CA THR A 77 -9.73 1.01 7.89
C THR A 77 -9.80 1.86 6.62
N LEU A 78 -9.75 1.19 5.47
CA LEU A 78 -9.81 1.89 4.20
C LEU A 78 -11.18 2.56 4.05
N ASP A 79 -12.23 1.86 4.42
CA ASP A 79 -13.58 2.39 4.35
C ASP A 79 -13.74 3.61 5.26
N ALA A 80 -13.19 3.52 6.46
CA ALA A 80 -13.26 4.64 7.40
C ALA A 80 -12.55 5.88 6.84
N MET A 81 -11.39 5.68 6.23
CA MET A 81 -10.67 6.81 5.66
C MET A 81 -11.43 7.41 4.50
N CYS A 82 -12.07 6.59 3.69
CA CYS A 82 -12.87 7.11 2.61
C CYS A 82 -14.02 7.95 3.14
N GLY A 83 -14.65 7.49 4.22
CA GLY A 83 -15.73 8.27 4.84
C GLY A 83 -15.25 9.57 5.44
N ILE A 84 -14.09 9.53 6.11
CA ILE A 84 -13.55 10.72 6.75
C ILE A 84 -13.16 11.79 5.73
N PHE A 85 -12.56 11.39 4.63
CA PHE A 85 -12.13 12.33 3.63
C PHE A 85 -13.19 12.61 2.56
N GLY A 86 -14.24 11.83 2.53
CA GLY A 86 -15.27 11.98 1.50
C GLY A 86 -14.74 11.61 0.13
N CYS A 87 -13.98 10.53 0.05
CA CYS A 87 -13.35 10.13 -1.20
C CYS A 87 -13.56 8.64 -1.44
N THR A 88 -13.01 8.13 -2.52
CA THR A 88 -13.09 6.71 -2.85
C THR A 88 -11.72 6.08 -2.63
N PRO A 89 -11.64 4.75 -2.55
CA PRO A 89 -10.32 4.11 -2.40
C PRO A 89 -9.35 4.48 -3.51
N ASN A 90 -9.86 4.77 -4.70
CA ASN A 90 -9.02 5.16 -5.80
C ASN A 90 -8.25 6.44 -5.49
N ASP A 91 -8.80 7.29 -4.64
CA ASP A 91 -8.13 8.53 -4.26
C ASP A 91 -7.05 8.31 -3.21
N LEU A 92 -7.12 7.19 -2.49
CA LEU A 92 -6.18 6.90 -1.43
C LEU A 92 -5.08 5.94 -1.86
N LEU A 93 -5.29 5.19 -2.91
CA LEU A 93 -4.32 4.20 -3.35
C LEU A 93 -3.64 4.65 -4.62
N LEU A 94 -2.34 4.47 -4.67
CA LEU A 94 -1.56 4.80 -5.84
C LEU A 94 -0.96 3.54 -6.41
N TYR A 95 -0.95 3.44 -7.71
CA TYR A 95 -0.26 2.35 -8.38
C TYR A 95 0.95 2.97 -9.07
N ASP A 96 2.13 2.66 -8.54
CA ASP A 96 3.35 3.29 -9.02
C ASP A 96 4.00 2.37 -10.03
N GLU A 97 3.88 2.73 -11.29
CA GLU A 97 4.45 1.92 -12.36
C GLU A 97 5.87 2.30 -12.70
N ASP A 98 6.32 3.41 -12.19
CA ASP A 98 7.65 3.86 -12.48
C ASP A 98 8.58 3.42 -11.43
N ARG A 99 9.24 2.33 -11.59
CA ARG A 99 10.12 1.80 -10.56
C ARG A 99 11.55 1.74 -11.03
#